data_25e5e1da693a4887dc5dbc35f815ab2e
#
_entry.id   25e5e1da693a4887dc5dbc35f815ab2e
#
_cell.length_a   1.000
_cell.length_b   1.000
_cell.length_c   1.000
_cell.angle_alpha   90.00
_cell.angle_beta   90.00
_cell.angle_gamma   90.00
#
_symmetry.space_group_name_H-M   'P 1'
#
loop_
_entity.id
_entity.type
_entity.pdbx_description
1 polymer ?
#
loop_
_entity_poly.entity_id
_entity_poly.type
_entity_poly.pdbx_seq_one_letter_code
_entity_poly.pdbx_strand_id
1 'polypeptide(L)'
;MSPTARSSAAAILLTAALAAPLHAATPREQLLRYVPEQVGFCLVLNDLRGHGEALAASPFVAQFARSPLGKELAAAAEVAQLAKIEKDLKDLLGLDSKQLRDEILGDAVVLAYRPGPPDKPEQEQGMILLHARDPKLLADMVERINAKQKESGDLKETEEKEHNGVKYVRRTEKKDTNYYYLDGPVLLFTGQEDLLKQAIDLSSAKKDAEAPVARRFRELGADKALLSMCVNPRAFDAQLEANLAKKNKTDAAAAFDKAFVPYWKALDGVVVSVALEKELKVRLGFQARVDDMPPAARTFLKEASRPSEVWRAIPDDAMIALAGRIDPAALFELLGAFMPEADRENARRELNRTVAAALGRDDFFKDVLPHVGPDFGFYVGAPPADDKAWFPHAVLAVKVGRGNETPPLDRSILSALDGFARFAVVAHNKTHPGETMALKTMMQGRREVRYLVNDRGFPPGFRPALALHEGYVVLANSPEALGRFADAFKPGAAPNPADEVPLLRVSFKDLRRWLKERQDVLTPFMAEQNKLTKEEAQQRMARLLAGLEFVDRLEVSQRTAPGRVMFTLTLQTAQPLRK
;
A
#
# COMPACT_ATOMS: atom_id res chain seq x y z
N MET A 1 -53.63 -6.99 -43.62
CA MET A 1 -52.37 -7.39 -43.09
C MET A 1 -52.64 -8.08 -41.75
N SER A 2 -52.36 -9.37 -41.66
CA SER A 2 -52.79 -10.31 -40.64
C SER A 2 -52.03 -10.11 -39.31
N PRO A 3 -52.64 -10.23 -38.12
CA PRO A 3 -52.03 -9.99 -36.81
C PRO A 3 -51.13 -11.13 -36.32
N THR A 4 -50.82 -12.13 -37.10
CA THR A 4 -50.07 -13.33 -36.69
C THR A 4 -48.52 -13.21 -36.79
N ALA A 5 -47.98 -12.11 -37.37
CA ALA A 5 -46.52 -11.96 -37.56
C ALA A 5 -45.79 -11.24 -36.42
N ARG A 6 -46.50 -10.69 -35.40
CA ARG A 6 -45.86 -9.97 -34.28
C ARG A 6 -45.57 -10.82 -33.04
N SER A 7 -46.16 -11.99 -32.88
CA SER A 7 -45.99 -12.85 -31.72
C SER A 7 -44.74 -13.75 -31.78
N SER A 8 -44.19 -14.03 -32.95
CA SER A 8 -43.01 -14.92 -33.10
C SER A 8 -41.67 -14.21 -32.85
N ALA A 9 -41.61 -12.89 -33.06
CA ALA A 9 -40.36 -12.13 -32.79
C ALA A 9 -40.11 -11.89 -31.32
N ALA A 10 -41.16 -11.78 -30.49
CA ALA A 10 -41.03 -11.59 -29.05
C ALA A 10 -40.60 -12.87 -28.30
N ALA A 11 -40.97 -14.05 -28.82
CA ALA A 11 -40.58 -15.34 -28.24
C ALA A 11 -39.08 -15.68 -28.50
N ILE A 12 -38.53 -15.25 -29.64
CA ILE A 12 -37.10 -15.48 -29.97
C ILE A 12 -36.20 -14.52 -29.20
N LEU A 13 -36.65 -13.31 -28.87
CA LEU A 13 -35.87 -12.37 -28.01
C LEU A 13 -35.88 -12.76 -26.53
N LEU A 14 -36.91 -13.45 -26.05
CA LEU A 14 -36.97 -13.92 -24.66
C LEU A 14 -36.11 -15.17 -24.42
N THR A 15 -35.89 -16.02 -25.42
CA THR A 15 -34.99 -17.19 -25.31
C THR A 15 -33.52 -16.84 -25.47
N ALA A 16 -33.18 -15.74 -26.15
CA ALA A 16 -31.80 -15.26 -26.24
C ALA A 16 -31.32 -14.55 -24.95
N ALA A 17 -32.23 -14.03 -24.13
CA ALA A 17 -31.89 -13.36 -22.86
C ALA A 17 -31.63 -14.35 -21.68
N LEU A 18 -31.96 -15.64 -21.83
CA LEU A 18 -31.77 -16.68 -20.79
C LEU A 18 -30.54 -17.55 -21.00
N ALA A 19 -29.80 -17.37 -22.09
CA ALA A 19 -28.48 -17.99 -22.29
C ALA A 19 -27.38 -17.04 -21.86
N ALA A 20 -27.40 -16.59 -20.59
CA ALA A 20 -26.14 -16.11 -19.95
C ALA A 20 -25.16 -17.29 -20.03
N PRO A 21 -23.97 -17.13 -20.64
CA PRO A 21 -22.99 -18.21 -20.65
C PRO A 21 -22.71 -18.56 -19.20
N LEU A 22 -23.00 -19.80 -18.80
CA LEU A 22 -22.50 -20.41 -17.57
C LEU A 22 -20.98 -20.31 -17.67
N HIS A 23 -20.40 -19.28 -17.07
CA HIS A 23 -18.96 -19.17 -16.96
C HIS A 23 -18.50 -20.36 -16.12
N ALA A 24 -17.77 -21.27 -16.72
CA ALA A 24 -17.12 -22.34 -15.97
C ALA A 24 -16.29 -21.68 -14.86
N ALA A 25 -16.43 -22.17 -13.62
CA ALA A 25 -15.69 -21.64 -12.50
C ALA A 25 -14.19 -21.72 -12.78
N THR A 26 -13.48 -20.65 -12.53
CA THR A 26 -12.01 -20.63 -12.65
C THR A 26 -11.37 -21.60 -11.67
N PRO A 27 -10.13 -22.10 -11.91
CA PRO A 27 -9.40 -22.95 -10.95
C PRO A 27 -9.38 -22.37 -9.53
N ARG A 28 -9.16 -21.08 -9.40
CA ARG A 28 -9.22 -20.35 -8.14
C ARG A 28 -10.59 -20.44 -7.46
N GLU A 29 -11.66 -20.20 -8.19
CA GLU A 29 -13.03 -20.28 -7.65
C GLU A 29 -13.41 -21.69 -7.26
N GLN A 30 -12.92 -22.69 -7.99
CA GLN A 30 -13.10 -24.09 -7.63
C GLN A 30 -12.46 -24.39 -6.28
N LEU A 31 -11.19 -23.99 -6.08
CA LEU A 31 -10.49 -24.22 -4.80
C LEU A 31 -11.13 -23.48 -3.63
N LEU A 32 -11.58 -22.23 -3.83
CA LEU A 32 -12.18 -21.43 -2.77
C LEU A 32 -13.51 -22.01 -2.25
N ARG A 33 -14.16 -22.91 -3.00
CA ARG A 33 -15.36 -23.62 -2.52
C ARG A 33 -15.06 -24.61 -1.39
N TYR A 34 -13.84 -25.12 -1.29
CA TYR A 34 -13.40 -25.99 -0.21
C TYR A 34 -13.05 -25.23 1.08
N VAL A 35 -12.92 -23.91 1.02
CA VAL A 35 -12.44 -23.09 2.15
C VAL A 35 -13.60 -22.70 3.06
N PRO A 36 -13.57 -23.08 4.36
CA PRO A 36 -14.57 -22.64 5.33
C PRO A 36 -14.58 -21.13 5.52
N GLU A 37 -15.75 -20.55 5.80
CA GLU A 37 -15.89 -19.11 6.03
C GLU A 37 -15.14 -18.62 7.28
N GLN A 38 -14.97 -19.48 8.28
CA GLN A 38 -14.39 -19.17 9.59
C GLN A 38 -12.85 -19.17 9.59
N VAL A 39 -12.19 -19.33 8.44
CA VAL A 39 -10.73 -19.22 8.37
C VAL A 39 -10.24 -17.85 8.81
N GLY A 40 -9.13 -17.81 9.53
CA GLY A 40 -8.50 -16.59 10.02
C GLY A 40 -7.75 -15.85 8.90
N PHE A 41 -7.06 -16.60 8.04
CA PHE A 41 -6.56 -16.05 6.78
C PHE A 41 -6.66 -17.06 5.64
N CYS A 42 -6.71 -16.54 4.43
CA CYS A 42 -6.68 -17.28 3.19
C CYS A 42 -5.73 -16.58 2.22
N LEU A 43 -4.66 -17.27 1.81
CA LEU A 43 -3.71 -16.82 0.81
C LEU A 43 -4.00 -17.54 -0.50
N VAL A 44 -4.04 -16.81 -1.60
CA VAL A 44 -4.28 -17.35 -2.95
C VAL A 44 -3.16 -16.90 -3.88
N LEU A 45 -2.52 -17.85 -4.52
CA LEU A 45 -1.67 -17.65 -5.70
C LEU A 45 -2.48 -18.08 -6.93
N ASN A 46 -2.62 -17.19 -7.91
CA ASN A 46 -3.49 -17.40 -9.06
C ASN A 46 -2.74 -17.18 -10.37
N ASP A 47 -2.90 -18.10 -11.32
CA ASP A 47 -2.31 -18.04 -12.66
C ASP A 47 -0.80 -17.74 -12.66
N LEU A 48 -0.04 -18.45 -11.82
CA LEU A 48 1.42 -18.29 -11.72
C LEU A 48 2.10 -18.51 -13.07
N ARG A 49 1.61 -19.47 -13.86
CA ARG A 49 2.11 -19.76 -15.21
C ARG A 49 1.93 -18.56 -16.13
N GLY A 50 0.69 -18.06 -16.30
CA GLY A 50 0.39 -16.95 -17.20
C GLY A 50 1.13 -15.67 -16.81
N HIS A 51 1.19 -15.36 -15.51
CA HIS A 51 1.97 -14.23 -15.00
C HIS A 51 3.48 -14.44 -15.18
N GLY A 52 4.00 -15.65 -14.93
CA GLY A 52 5.41 -15.99 -15.11
C GLY A 52 5.86 -15.89 -16.57
N GLU A 53 5.08 -16.44 -17.51
CA GLU A 53 5.34 -16.35 -18.95
C GLU A 53 5.28 -14.90 -19.44
N ALA A 54 4.26 -14.16 -19.03
CA ALA A 54 4.11 -12.74 -19.40
C ALA A 54 5.28 -11.89 -18.88
N LEU A 55 5.70 -12.11 -17.64
CA LEU A 55 6.82 -11.41 -17.03
C LEU A 55 8.15 -11.77 -17.73
N ALA A 56 8.40 -13.06 -17.96
CA ALA A 56 9.61 -13.52 -18.66
C ALA A 56 9.72 -12.96 -20.10
N ALA A 57 8.59 -12.82 -20.79
CA ALA A 57 8.51 -12.23 -22.12
C ALA A 57 8.47 -10.69 -22.13
N SER A 58 8.48 -10.05 -20.96
CA SER A 58 8.31 -8.60 -20.86
C SER A 58 9.55 -7.82 -21.30
N PRO A 59 9.35 -6.64 -21.91
CA PRO A 59 10.44 -5.72 -22.21
C PRO A 59 11.23 -5.30 -20.97
N PHE A 60 10.59 -5.22 -19.81
CA PHE A 60 11.22 -4.91 -18.52
C PHE A 60 12.29 -5.94 -18.15
N VAL A 61 11.95 -7.24 -18.16
CA VAL A 61 12.91 -8.30 -17.81
C VAL A 61 14.06 -8.33 -18.82
N ALA A 62 13.77 -8.15 -20.11
CA ALA A 62 14.81 -8.10 -21.14
C ALA A 62 15.79 -6.93 -20.96
N GLN A 63 15.30 -5.74 -20.55
CA GLN A 63 16.13 -4.58 -20.23
C GLN A 63 16.92 -4.81 -18.94
N PHE A 64 16.26 -5.31 -17.88
CA PHE A 64 16.88 -5.56 -16.58
C PHE A 64 18.03 -6.55 -16.69
N ALA A 65 17.82 -7.68 -17.36
CA ALA A 65 18.85 -8.72 -17.53
C ALA A 65 20.12 -8.22 -18.26
N ARG A 66 19.98 -7.22 -19.15
CA ARG A 66 21.12 -6.62 -19.87
C ARG A 66 21.87 -5.57 -19.05
N SER A 67 21.26 -5.05 -18.01
CA SER A 67 21.81 -3.99 -17.17
C SER A 67 22.97 -4.47 -16.30
N PRO A 68 23.85 -3.55 -15.82
CA PRO A 68 24.86 -3.88 -14.83
C PRO A 68 24.26 -4.49 -13.55
N LEU A 69 23.15 -3.93 -13.06
CA LEU A 69 22.44 -4.41 -11.87
C LEU A 69 21.87 -5.83 -12.06
N GLY A 70 21.27 -6.10 -13.22
CA GLY A 70 20.74 -7.43 -13.54
C GLY A 70 21.84 -8.49 -13.65
N LYS A 71 23.00 -8.14 -14.21
CA LYS A 71 24.18 -9.01 -14.28
C LYS A 71 24.78 -9.28 -12.89
N GLU A 72 24.87 -8.25 -12.07
CA GLU A 72 25.34 -8.37 -10.67
C GLU A 72 24.41 -9.29 -9.86
N LEU A 73 23.10 -9.12 -9.98
CA LEU A 73 22.12 -9.98 -9.33
C LEU A 73 22.20 -11.42 -9.83
N ALA A 74 22.34 -11.63 -11.15
CA ALA A 74 22.48 -12.98 -11.74
C ALA A 74 23.74 -13.71 -11.27
N ALA A 75 24.79 -12.96 -10.92
CA ALA A 75 26.04 -13.50 -10.38
C ALA A 75 26.05 -13.67 -8.85
N ALA A 76 24.99 -13.24 -8.16
CA ALA A 76 24.91 -13.30 -6.70
C ALA A 76 24.86 -14.75 -6.20
N ALA A 77 25.46 -15.00 -5.03
CA ALA A 77 25.55 -16.33 -4.41
C ALA A 77 24.15 -16.93 -4.13
N GLU A 78 23.17 -16.08 -3.84
CA GLU A 78 21.78 -16.48 -3.61
C GLU A 78 21.15 -17.13 -4.84
N VAL A 79 21.49 -16.68 -6.05
CA VAL A 79 21.02 -17.27 -7.31
C VAL A 79 21.62 -18.67 -7.51
N ALA A 80 22.88 -18.87 -7.10
CA ALA A 80 23.50 -20.21 -7.12
C ALA A 80 22.83 -21.18 -6.14
N GLN A 81 22.31 -20.70 -5.00
CA GLN A 81 21.53 -21.53 -4.07
C GLN A 81 20.21 -22.00 -4.68
N LEU A 82 19.55 -21.17 -5.51
CA LEU A 82 18.31 -21.57 -6.20
C LEU A 82 18.54 -22.79 -7.11
N ALA A 83 19.68 -22.87 -7.79
CA ALA A 83 20.01 -24.02 -8.61
C ALA A 83 20.17 -25.32 -7.79
N LYS A 84 20.67 -25.22 -6.55
CA LYS A 84 20.74 -26.35 -5.63
C LYS A 84 19.34 -26.78 -5.18
N ILE A 85 18.50 -25.82 -4.78
CA ILE A 85 17.10 -26.08 -4.41
C ILE A 85 16.35 -26.75 -5.57
N GLU A 86 16.55 -26.28 -6.80
CA GLU A 86 15.95 -26.88 -8.00
C GLU A 86 16.35 -28.34 -8.16
N LYS A 87 17.64 -28.66 -7.96
CA LYS A 87 18.12 -30.04 -8.01
C LYS A 87 17.47 -30.89 -6.92
N ASP A 88 17.45 -30.41 -5.68
CA ASP A 88 16.88 -31.14 -4.54
C ASP A 88 15.37 -31.39 -4.74
N LEU A 89 14.64 -30.40 -5.28
CA LEU A 89 13.23 -30.54 -5.66
C LEU A 89 13.04 -31.56 -6.78
N LYS A 90 13.87 -31.52 -7.81
CA LYS A 90 13.82 -32.52 -8.89
C LYS A 90 14.06 -33.92 -8.39
N ASP A 91 15.03 -34.13 -7.51
CA ASP A 91 15.33 -35.41 -6.90
C ASP A 91 14.18 -35.91 -6.00
N LEU A 92 13.49 -35.01 -5.30
CA LEU A 92 12.36 -35.34 -4.43
C LEU A 92 11.07 -35.58 -5.22
N LEU A 93 10.66 -34.61 -6.06
CA LEU A 93 9.36 -34.61 -6.73
C LEU A 93 9.38 -35.33 -8.09
N GLY A 94 10.55 -35.46 -8.71
CA GLY A 94 10.70 -35.95 -10.07
C GLY A 94 10.32 -34.94 -11.16
N LEU A 95 10.17 -33.68 -10.78
CA LEU A 95 9.76 -32.58 -11.63
C LEU A 95 10.85 -31.51 -11.68
N ASP A 96 11.06 -30.89 -12.83
CA ASP A 96 11.88 -29.69 -12.89
C ASP A 96 11.08 -28.46 -12.42
N SER A 97 11.78 -27.35 -12.16
CA SER A 97 11.18 -26.14 -11.64
C SER A 97 10.11 -25.55 -12.57
N LYS A 98 10.26 -25.74 -13.88
CA LYS A 98 9.29 -25.28 -14.88
C LYS A 98 8.02 -26.13 -14.82
N GLN A 99 8.15 -27.48 -14.77
CA GLN A 99 7.01 -28.37 -14.63
C GLN A 99 6.25 -28.12 -13.31
N LEU A 100 6.99 -27.96 -12.20
CA LEU A 100 6.39 -27.62 -10.91
C LEU A 100 5.62 -26.30 -10.98
N ARG A 101 6.24 -25.26 -11.54
CA ARG A 101 5.61 -23.93 -11.67
C ARG A 101 4.42 -23.94 -12.62
N ASP A 102 4.52 -24.58 -13.80
CA ASP A 102 3.54 -24.43 -14.87
C ASP A 102 2.43 -25.46 -14.82
N GLU A 103 2.74 -26.71 -14.44
CA GLU A 103 1.79 -27.83 -14.52
C GLU A 103 1.15 -28.17 -13.16
N ILE A 104 1.86 -27.94 -12.04
CA ILE A 104 1.36 -28.25 -10.70
C ILE A 104 0.83 -27.02 -9.97
N LEU A 105 1.63 -25.94 -9.89
CA LEU A 105 1.29 -24.73 -9.15
C LEU A 105 0.71 -23.61 -10.04
N GLY A 106 0.66 -23.84 -11.35
CA GLY A 106 0.48 -22.80 -12.35
C GLY A 106 -0.92 -22.22 -12.42
N ASP A 107 -1.95 -22.99 -12.12
CA ASP A 107 -3.34 -22.54 -12.24
C ASP A 107 -3.81 -21.82 -10.97
N ALA A 108 -3.81 -22.50 -9.81
CA ALA A 108 -4.14 -21.90 -8.53
C ALA A 108 -3.60 -22.68 -7.34
N VAL A 109 -3.18 -21.96 -6.30
CA VAL A 109 -2.84 -22.53 -4.98
C VAL A 109 -3.55 -21.70 -3.91
N VAL A 110 -4.14 -22.38 -2.92
CA VAL A 110 -4.80 -21.76 -1.76
C VAL A 110 -4.21 -22.32 -0.48
N LEU A 111 -3.81 -21.41 0.42
CA LEU A 111 -3.45 -21.73 1.79
C LEU A 111 -4.49 -21.11 2.70
N ALA A 112 -5.14 -21.92 3.53
CA ALA A 112 -6.12 -21.42 4.49
C ALA A 112 -5.75 -21.86 5.90
N TYR A 113 -5.93 -20.96 6.87
CA TYR A 113 -5.53 -21.18 8.25
C TYR A 113 -6.61 -20.67 9.21
N ARG A 114 -6.84 -21.42 10.25
CA ARG A 114 -7.70 -21.06 11.39
C ARG A 114 -6.89 -21.21 12.68
N PRO A 115 -6.83 -20.18 13.54
CA PRO A 115 -6.15 -20.29 14.83
C PRO A 115 -6.86 -21.29 15.74
N GLY A 116 -6.08 -22.00 16.54
CA GLY A 116 -6.61 -22.80 17.66
C GLY A 116 -7.14 -21.92 18.79
N PRO A 117 -7.91 -22.45 19.73
CA PRO A 117 -8.29 -21.73 20.93
C PRO A 117 -7.05 -21.24 21.72
N PRO A 118 -7.12 -20.10 22.44
CA PRO A 118 -5.97 -19.54 23.16
C PRO A 118 -5.35 -20.47 24.22
N ASP A 119 -6.17 -21.34 24.80
CA ASP A 119 -5.76 -22.37 25.77
C ASP A 119 -5.26 -23.68 25.11
N LYS A 120 -5.48 -23.84 23.81
CA LYS A 120 -5.11 -25.00 23.01
C LYS A 120 -4.60 -24.58 21.63
N PRO A 121 -3.48 -23.85 21.56
CA PRO A 121 -2.94 -23.34 20.29
C PRO A 121 -2.58 -24.48 19.31
N GLU A 122 -2.28 -25.69 19.83
CA GLU A 122 -2.00 -26.89 19.02
C GLU A 122 -3.21 -27.38 18.23
N GLN A 123 -4.43 -26.90 18.52
CA GLN A 123 -5.64 -27.19 17.73
C GLN A 123 -5.82 -26.23 16.54
N GLU A 124 -4.77 -25.52 16.18
CA GLU A 124 -4.78 -24.75 14.93
C GLU A 124 -5.04 -25.65 13.71
N GLN A 125 -5.68 -25.09 12.71
CA GLN A 125 -6.09 -25.81 11.51
C GLN A 125 -5.54 -25.13 10.28
N GLY A 126 -4.84 -25.92 9.45
CA GLY A 126 -4.31 -25.46 8.17
C GLY A 126 -4.71 -26.40 7.04
N MET A 127 -4.96 -25.82 5.87
CA MET A 127 -5.13 -26.60 4.65
C MET A 127 -4.37 -25.97 3.48
N ILE A 128 -3.89 -26.83 2.61
CA ILE A 128 -3.29 -26.49 1.31
C ILE A 128 -4.18 -27.07 0.24
N LEU A 129 -4.60 -26.24 -0.70
CA LEU A 129 -5.31 -26.67 -1.89
C LEU A 129 -4.52 -26.26 -3.11
N LEU A 130 -4.46 -27.11 -4.10
CA LEU A 130 -3.91 -26.76 -5.39
C LEU A 130 -4.78 -27.30 -6.52
N HIS A 131 -4.81 -26.56 -7.61
CA HIS A 131 -5.41 -26.97 -8.87
C HIS A 131 -4.29 -27.07 -9.91
N ALA A 132 -3.94 -28.30 -10.26
CA ALA A 132 -2.91 -28.59 -11.25
C ALA A 132 -3.53 -28.58 -12.66
N ARG A 133 -2.73 -28.19 -13.63
CA ARG A 133 -3.11 -28.27 -15.03
C ARG A 133 -3.10 -29.71 -15.54
N ASP A 134 -2.12 -30.51 -15.10
CA ASP A 134 -1.98 -31.90 -15.45
C ASP A 134 -2.35 -32.80 -14.26
N PRO A 135 -3.59 -33.37 -14.25
CA PRO A 135 -4.04 -34.24 -13.16
C PRO A 135 -3.19 -35.50 -13.00
N LYS A 136 -2.66 -36.03 -14.11
CA LYS A 136 -1.83 -37.25 -14.08
C LYS A 136 -0.49 -36.94 -13.43
N LEU A 137 0.15 -35.87 -13.84
CA LEU A 137 1.42 -35.43 -13.25
C LEU A 137 1.30 -35.14 -11.75
N LEU A 138 0.14 -34.57 -11.33
CA LEU A 138 -0.19 -34.35 -9.92
C LEU A 138 -0.28 -35.69 -9.15
N ALA A 139 -1.00 -36.67 -9.68
CA ALA A 139 -1.14 -37.99 -9.06
C ALA A 139 0.22 -38.70 -8.95
N ASP A 140 1.00 -38.73 -10.04
CA ASP A 140 2.34 -39.33 -10.08
C ASP A 140 3.28 -38.66 -9.05
N MET A 141 3.19 -37.32 -8.88
CA MET A 141 3.95 -36.55 -7.86
C MET A 141 3.57 -36.98 -6.44
N VAL A 142 2.28 -37.10 -6.13
CA VAL A 142 1.79 -37.50 -4.80
C VAL A 142 2.22 -38.95 -4.49
N GLU A 143 2.09 -39.87 -5.44
CA GLU A 143 2.55 -41.26 -5.29
C GLU A 143 4.06 -41.34 -5.04
N ARG A 144 4.86 -40.57 -5.77
CA ARG A 144 6.31 -40.51 -5.61
C ARG A 144 6.73 -39.97 -4.24
N ILE A 145 6.06 -38.89 -3.75
CA ILE A 145 6.30 -38.37 -2.40
C ILE A 145 5.99 -39.47 -1.36
N ASN A 146 4.85 -40.16 -1.49
CA ASN A 146 4.47 -41.24 -0.58
C ASN A 146 5.48 -42.39 -0.60
N ALA A 147 5.94 -42.82 -1.80
CA ALA A 147 6.92 -43.89 -1.95
C ALA A 147 8.26 -43.53 -1.29
N LYS A 148 8.79 -42.32 -1.56
CA LYS A 148 10.05 -41.86 -0.96
C LYS A 148 9.97 -41.73 0.56
N GLN A 149 8.85 -41.22 1.08
CA GLN A 149 8.64 -41.10 2.53
C GLN A 149 8.43 -42.46 3.21
N LYS A 150 7.89 -43.46 2.49
CA LYS A 150 7.88 -44.89 2.94
C LYS A 150 9.29 -45.46 2.98
N GLU A 151 10.09 -45.20 1.95
CA GLU A 151 11.48 -45.68 1.86
C GLU A 151 12.36 -45.07 2.96
N SER A 152 12.22 -43.76 3.26
CA SER A 152 12.91 -43.12 4.38
C SER A 152 12.36 -43.54 5.75
N GLY A 153 11.22 -44.20 5.80
CA GLY A 153 10.50 -44.57 7.02
C GLY A 153 9.78 -43.40 7.69
N ASP A 154 9.65 -42.24 7.05
CA ASP A 154 8.90 -41.12 7.58
C ASP A 154 7.39 -41.32 7.46
N LEU A 155 6.93 -41.98 6.40
CA LEU A 155 5.56 -42.45 6.22
C LEU A 155 5.44 -43.93 6.61
N LYS A 156 4.62 -44.22 7.62
CA LYS A 156 4.39 -45.59 8.11
C LYS A 156 3.31 -46.31 7.30
N GLU A 157 2.19 -45.64 7.08
CA GLU A 157 1.00 -46.22 6.50
C GLU A 157 0.17 -45.19 5.73
N THR A 158 -0.52 -45.70 4.69
CA THR A 158 -1.59 -44.97 3.98
C THR A 158 -2.85 -45.79 3.99
N GLU A 159 -3.98 -45.22 4.44
CA GLU A 159 -5.28 -45.87 4.52
C GLU A 159 -6.30 -45.08 3.69
N GLU A 160 -6.98 -45.76 2.76
CA GLU A 160 -8.11 -45.17 2.04
C GLU A 160 -9.34 -45.13 2.95
N LYS A 161 -9.98 -43.97 3.02
CA LYS A 161 -11.20 -43.71 3.76
C LYS A 161 -12.26 -43.08 2.87
N GLU A 162 -13.50 -43.03 3.35
CA GLU A 162 -14.63 -42.50 2.63
C GLU A 162 -15.45 -41.54 3.51
N HIS A 163 -15.91 -40.44 2.94
CA HIS A 163 -16.84 -39.51 3.57
C HIS A 163 -17.88 -39.04 2.52
N ASN A 164 -19.16 -39.34 2.78
CA ASN A 164 -20.29 -39.00 1.89
C ASN A 164 -20.08 -39.47 0.43
N GLY A 165 -19.53 -40.68 0.23
CA GLY A 165 -19.25 -41.23 -1.09
C GLY A 165 -17.96 -40.73 -1.75
N VAL A 166 -17.19 -39.87 -1.05
CA VAL A 166 -15.94 -39.30 -1.56
C VAL A 166 -14.75 -39.95 -0.85
N LYS A 167 -13.84 -40.49 -1.63
CA LYS A 167 -12.63 -41.14 -1.12
C LYS A 167 -11.55 -40.15 -0.78
N TYR A 168 -10.85 -40.36 0.33
CA TYR A 168 -9.68 -39.59 0.76
C TYR A 168 -8.67 -40.52 1.43
N VAL A 169 -7.44 -40.08 1.62
CA VAL A 169 -6.35 -40.88 2.18
C VAL A 169 -5.89 -40.29 3.50
N ARG A 170 -5.81 -41.17 4.52
CA ARG A 170 -5.11 -40.90 5.77
C ARG A 170 -3.67 -41.37 5.63
N ARG A 171 -2.74 -40.49 6.06
CA ARG A 171 -1.30 -40.77 6.10
C ARG A 171 -0.82 -40.75 7.54
N THR A 172 -0.30 -41.90 8.02
CA THR A 172 0.31 -42.00 9.34
C THR A 172 1.81 -41.86 9.20
N GLU A 173 2.35 -40.75 9.67
CA GLU A 173 3.78 -40.45 9.67
C GLU A 173 4.41 -40.77 11.04
N LYS A 174 5.74 -40.58 11.20
CA LYS A 174 6.44 -40.88 12.46
C LYS A 174 5.91 -40.11 13.65
N LYS A 175 5.52 -38.83 13.44
CA LYS A 175 5.12 -37.90 14.49
C LYS A 175 3.67 -37.48 14.36
N ASP A 176 3.15 -37.41 13.13
CA ASP A 176 1.90 -36.77 12.79
C ASP A 176 1.01 -37.69 11.96
N THR A 177 -0.26 -37.31 11.86
CA THR A 177 -1.20 -37.89 10.91
C THR A 177 -1.71 -36.77 10.03
N ASN A 178 -1.63 -37.00 8.71
CA ASN A 178 -2.09 -36.04 7.70
C ASN A 178 -3.16 -36.72 6.81
N TYR A 179 -3.92 -35.89 6.14
CA TYR A 179 -5.02 -36.31 5.28
C TYR A 179 -4.94 -35.59 3.96
N TYR A 180 -5.24 -36.32 2.86
CA TYR A 180 -5.39 -35.65 1.57
C TYR A 180 -6.55 -36.23 0.76
N TYR A 181 -7.14 -35.35 -0.04
CA TYR A 181 -8.13 -35.65 -1.04
C TYR A 181 -7.57 -35.29 -2.41
N LEU A 182 -7.66 -36.19 -3.36
CA LEU A 182 -7.21 -36.01 -4.73
C LEU A 182 -8.34 -36.39 -5.69
N ASP A 183 -8.80 -35.40 -6.48
CA ASP A 183 -9.84 -35.60 -7.50
C ASP A 183 -9.51 -34.79 -8.75
N GLY A 184 -9.13 -35.51 -9.80
CA GLY A 184 -8.70 -34.88 -11.04
C GLY A 184 -7.58 -33.86 -10.81
N PRO A 185 -7.81 -32.58 -11.14
CA PRO A 185 -6.80 -31.54 -10.98
C PRO A 185 -6.64 -31.01 -9.55
N VAL A 186 -7.50 -31.40 -8.62
CA VAL A 186 -7.56 -30.82 -7.28
C VAL A 186 -6.88 -31.72 -6.26
N LEU A 187 -5.92 -31.16 -5.51
CA LEU A 187 -5.37 -31.75 -4.30
C LEU A 187 -5.71 -30.85 -3.10
N LEU A 188 -6.30 -31.45 -2.06
CA LEU A 188 -6.44 -30.85 -0.74
C LEU A 188 -5.60 -31.65 0.25
N PHE A 189 -4.79 -30.95 1.06
CA PHE A 189 -3.94 -31.52 2.09
C PHE A 189 -4.14 -30.79 3.42
N THR A 190 -4.27 -31.52 4.52
CA THR A 190 -4.44 -30.96 5.87
C THR A 190 -4.00 -31.95 6.95
N GLY A 191 -3.63 -31.43 8.13
CA GLY A 191 -3.37 -32.24 9.32
C GLY A 191 -4.64 -32.64 10.11
N GLN A 192 -5.83 -32.17 9.69
CA GLN A 192 -7.07 -32.36 10.46
C GLN A 192 -8.15 -33.07 9.63
N GLU A 193 -8.58 -34.26 10.06
CA GLU A 193 -9.58 -35.05 9.34
C GLU A 193 -10.92 -34.32 9.21
N ASP A 194 -11.36 -33.69 10.32
CA ASP A 194 -12.64 -32.97 10.33
C ASP A 194 -12.64 -31.77 9.38
N LEU A 195 -11.50 -31.07 9.23
CA LEU A 195 -11.36 -29.97 8.28
C LEU A 195 -11.45 -30.48 6.83
N LEU A 196 -10.85 -31.63 6.54
CA LEU A 196 -10.95 -32.27 5.21
C LEU A 196 -12.41 -32.65 4.91
N LYS A 197 -13.10 -33.29 5.85
CA LYS A 197 -14.52 -33.66 5.70
C LYS A 197 -15.41 -32.44 5.47
N GLN A 198 -15.20 -31.38 6.27
CA GLN A 198 -15.90 -30.12 6.09
C GLN A 198 -15.66 -29.50 4.71
N ALA A 199 -14.44 -29.53 4.21
CA ALA A 199 -14.09 -29.03 2.89
C ALA A 199 -14.80 -29.83 1.76
N ILE A 200 -14.85 -31.16 1.87
CA ILE A 200 -15.57 -32.03 0.93
C ILE A 200 -17.07 -31.66 0.93
N ASP A 201 -17.68 -31.53 2.12
CA ASP A 201 -19.09 -31.18 2.23
C ASP A 201 -19.41 -29.81 1.61
N LEU A 202 -18.55 -28.82 1.85
CA LEU A 202 -18.69 -27.48 1.27
C LEU A 202 -18.62 -27.50 -0.26
N SER A 203 -17.70 -28.25 -0.84
CA SER A 203 -17.55 -28.36 -2.29
C SER A 203 -18.76 -29.01 -2.97
N SER A 204 -19.43 -29.91 -2.27
CA SER A 204 -20.61 -30.65 -2.75
C SER A 204 -21.92 -29.87 -2.60
N ALA A 205 -22.03 -29.01 -1.58
CA ALA A 205 -23.30 -28.43 -1.15
C ALA A 205 -23.88 -27.32 -2.05
N LYS A 206 -23.05 -26.57 -2.78
CA LYS A 206 -23.51 -25.40 -3.56
C LYS A 206 -22.66 -25.15 -4.81
N LYS A 207 -22.90 -25.92 -5.86
CA LYS A 207 -22.16 -25.76 -7.12
C LYS A 207 -22.34 -24.38 -7.79
N ASP A 208 -23.45 -23.68 -7.53
CA ASP A 208 -23.82 -22.43 -8.19
C ASP A 208 -23.66 -21.17 -7.31
N ALA A 209 -23.33 -21.30 -6.02
CA ALA A 209 -23.15 -20.16 -5.11
C ALA A 209 -21.65 -19.78 -5.00
N GLU A 210 -21.40 -18.46 -5.10
CA GLU A 210 -20.05 -17.91 -4.85
C GLU A 210 -19.61 -18.19 -3.40
N ALA A 211 -18.41 -18.73 -3.24
CA ALA A 211 -17.85 -18.98 -1.91
C ALA A 211 -17.68 -17.65 -1.12
N PRO A 212 -17.98 -17.61 0.20
CA PRO A 212 -17.87 -16.38 1.00
C PRO A 212 -16.50 -15.72 0.92
N VAL A 213 -15.42 -16.51 0.93
CA VAL A 213 -14.04 -16.01 0.80
C VAL A 213 -13.79 -15.43 -0.59
N ALA A 214 -14.31 -16.05 -1.67
CA ALA A 214 -14.21 -15.52 -3.03
C ALA A 214 -14.92 -14.16 -3.16
N ARG A 215 -16.11 -14.04 -2.56
CA ARG A 215 -16.86 -12.77 -2.50
C ARG A 215 -16.05 -11.66 -1.82
N ARG A 216 -15.39 -11.94 -0.68
CA ARG A 216 -14.52 -10.96 0.01
C ARG A 216 -13.39 -10.48 -0.89
N PHE A 217 -12.69 -11.38 -1.57
CA PHE A 217 -11.64 -11.01 -2.53
C PHE A 217 -12.18 -10.11 -3.65
N ARG A 218 -13.34 -10.45 -4.22
CA ARG A 218 -13.95 -9.66 -5.28
C ARG A 218 -14.39 -8.27 -4.78
N GLU A 219 -15.02 -8.21 -3.64
CA GLU A 219 -15.50 -6.96 -3.04
C GLU A 219 -14.36 -5.99 -2.70
N LEU A 220 -13.17 -6.49 -2.42
CA LEU A 220 -11.97 -5.70 -2.14
C LEU A 220 -10.99 -5.66 -3.34
N GLY A 221 -11.47 -6.01 -4.56
CA GLY A 221 -10.75 -5.82 -5.81
C GLY A 221 -9.48 -6.69 -5.97
N ALA A 222 -9.47 -7.88 -5.35
CA ALA A 222 -8.33 -8.80 -5.36
C ALA A 222 -8.60 -10.11 -6.13
N ASP A 223 -9.71 -10.19 -6.85
CA ASP A 223 -10.13 -11.40 -7.57
C ASP A 223 -9.23 -11.77 -8.75
N LYS A 224 -8.59 -10.80 -9.39
CA LYS A 224 -7.68 -10.99 -10.54
C LYS A 224 -6.19 -10.85 -10.20
N ALA A 225 -5.85 -10.75 -8.92
CA ALA A 225 -4.47 -10.57 -8.51
C ALA A 225 -3.67 -11.90 -8.64
N LEU A 226 -2.38 -11.79 -8.94
CA LEU A 226 -1.44 -12.91 -8.89
C LEU A 226 -1.37 -13.51 -7.48
N LEU A 227 -1.19 -12.65 -6.49
CA LEU A 227 -1.17 -13.01 -5.07
C LEU A 227 -2.22 -12.21 -4.34
N SER A 228 -3.04 -12.88 -3.53
CA SER A 228 -4.01 -12.21 -2.66
C SER A 228 -4.12 -12.93 -1.32
N MET A 229 -4.23 -12.15 -0.25
CA MET A 229 -4.42 -12.65 1.10
C MET A 229 -5.61 -11.94 1.73
N CYS A 230 -6.54 -12.71 2.27
CA CYS A 230 -7.66 -12.21 3.06
C CYS A 230 -7.48 -12.60 4.52
N VAL A 231 -7.62 -11.64 5.42
CA VAL A 231 -7.64 -11.87 6.88
C VAL A 231 -9.05 -11.62 7.39
N ASN A 232 -9.57 -12.55 8.17
CA ASN A 232 -10.83 -12.42 8.90
C ASN A 232 -10.53 -12.12 10.38
N PRO A 233 -10.67 -10.87 10.84
CA PRO A 233 -10.36 -10.50 12.21
C PRO A 233 -11.19 -11.29 13.24
N ARG A 234 -12.44 -11.64 12.89
CA ARG A 234 -13.34 -12.36 13.83
C ARG A 234 -12.80 -13.72 14.24
N ALA A 235 -12.01 -14.37 13.41
CA ALA A 235 -11.38 -15.65 13.74
C ALA A 235 -10.33 -15.53 14.86
N PHE A 236 -9.85 -14.32 15.17
CA PHE A 236 -8.84 -14.04 16.18
C PHE A 236 -9.40 -13.33 17.43
N ASP A 237 -10.73 -13.20 17.56
CA ASP A 237 -11.35 -12.51 18.70
C ASP A 237 -10.99 -13.16 20.04
N ALA A 238 -10.96 -14.50 20.10
CA ALA A 238 -10.58 -15.23 21.31
C ALA A 238 -9.12 -14.95 21.73
N GLN A 239 -8.20 -14.87 20.76
CA GLN A 239 -6.79 -14.53 21.01
C GLN A 239 -6.64 -13.09 21.52
N LEU A 240 -7.40 -12.17 20.94
CA LEU A 240 -7.43 -10.78 21.41
C LEU A 240 -7.93 -10.72 22.86
N GLU A 241 -9.06 -11.36 23.17
CA GLU A 241 -9.62 -11.39 24.52
C GLU A 241 -8.65 -12.00 25.54
N ALA A 242 -8.00 -13.12 25.18
CA ALA A 242 -6.96 -13.73 26.02
C ALA A 242 -5.76 -12.79 26.25
N ASN A 243 -5.36 -12.02 25.23
CA ASN A 243 -4.31 -11.02 25.38
C ASN A 243 -4.74 -9.83 26.24
N LEU A 244 -5.97 -9.37 26.11
CA LEU A 244 -6.53 -8.29 26.93
C LEU A 244 -6.63 -8.68 28.41
N ALA A 245 -6.91 -9.95 28.71
CA ALA A 245 -7.03 -10.47 30.08
C ALA A 245 -5.67 -10.62 30.81
N LYS A 246 -4.53 -10.49 30.13
CA LYS A 246 -3.20 -10.56 30.76
C LYS A 246 -3.01 -9.45 31.80
N LYS A 247 -2.64 -9.86 33.03
CA LYS A 247 -2.45 -8.97 34.16
C LYS A 247 -1.11 -8.24 34.08
N ASN A 248 -0.36 -7.73 34.25
CA ASN A 248 0.99 -7.12 34.23
C ASN A 248 1.31 -6.35 32.92
N LYS A 249 0.39 -5.47 32.50
CA LYS A 249 0.63 -4.56 31.37
C LYS A 249 1.19 -3.23 31.88
N THR A 250 2.08 -2.62 31.09
CA THR A 250 2.46 -1.22 31.30
C THR A 250 1.27 -0.31 30.97
N ASP A 251 1.27 0.92 31.52
CA ASP A 251 0.22 1.91 31.23
C ASP A 251 0.08 2.19 29.73
N ALA A 252 1.19 2.21 29.00
CA ALA A 252 1.20 2.37 27.54
C ALA A 252 0.52 1.19 26.83
N ALA A 253 0.80 -0.05 27.24
CA ALA A 253 0.15 -1.23 26.66
C ALA A 253 -1.35 -1.27 26.98
N ALA A 254 -1.75 -0.88 28.19
CA ALA A 254 -3.16 -0.80 28.58
C ALA A 254 -3.91 0.30 27.79
N ALA A 255 -3.28 1.46 27.58
CA ALA A 255 -3.84 2.53 26.76
C ALA A 255 -4.01 2.09 25.30
N PHE A 256 -2.98 1.44 24.73
CA PHE A 256 -3.02 0.89 23.37
C PHE A 256 -4.17 -0.11 23.21
N ASP A 257 -4.28 -1.09 24.11
CA ASP A 257 -5.33 -2.11 24.06
C ASP A 257 -6.73 -1.48 24.12
N LYS A 258 -6.94 -0.55 25.06
CA LYS A 258 -8.21 0.17 25.19
C LYS A 258 -8.58 0.93 23.91
N ALA A 259 -7.61 1.59 23.30
CA ALA A 259 -7.82 2.33 22.06
C ALA A 259 -8.03 1.41 20.86
N PHE A 260 -7.32 0.30 20.78
CA PHE A 260 -7.32 -0.62 19.64
C PHE A 260 -8.61 -1.43 19.50
N VAL A 261 -9.19 -1.88 20.62
CA VAL A 261 -10.37 -2.77 20.63
C VAL A 261 -11.56 -2.25 19.80
N PRO A 262 -11.97 -0.97 19.86
CA PRO A 262 -13.07 -0.47 19.02
C PRO A 262 -12.78 -0.59 17.51
N TYR A 263 -11.53 -0.34 17.09
CA TYR A 263 -11.14 -0.50 15.69
C TYR A 263 -11.15 -1.96 15.26
N TRP A 264 -10.59 -2.84 16.09
CA TRP A 264 -10.63 -4.27 15.84
C TRP A 264 -12.07 -4.79 15.70
N LYS A 265 -12.95 -4.41 16.62
CA LYS A 265 -14.36 -4.83 16.59
C LYS A 265 -15.10 -4.30 15.37
N ALA A 266 -14.77 -3.12 14.90
CA ALA A 266 -15.36 -2.53 13.70
C ALA A 266 -14.83 -3.14 12.39
N LEU A 267 -13.68 -3.82 12.41
CA LEU A 267 -13.01 -4.37 11.22
C LEU A 267 -13.60 -5.74 10.87
N ASP A 268 -14.18 -5.90 9.68
CA ASP A 268 -14.78 -7.14 9.19
C ASP A 268 -13.86 -7.93 8.23
N GLY A 269 -12.85 -7.28 7.64
CA GLY A 269 -11.92 -7.94 6.76
C GLY A 269 -10.76 -7.05 6.33
N VAL A 270 -9.62 -7.69 6.06
CA VAL A 270 -8.44 -7.04 5.45
C VAL A 270 -8.02 -7.88 4.26
N VAL A 271 -7.76 -7.24 3.14
CA VAL A 271 -7.21 -7.90 1.94
C VAL A 271 -5.95 -7.19 1.48
N VAL A 272 -4.92 -7.98 1.24
CA VAL A 272 -3.69 -7.53 0.56
C VAL A 272 -3.62 -8.26 -0.77
N SER A 273 -3.31 -7.55 -1.85
CA SER A 273 -3.14 -8.17 -3.15
C SER A 273 -2.02 -7.56 -3.97
N VAL A 274 -1.41 -8.39 -4.82
CA VAL A 274 -0.36 -8.03 -5.76
C VAL A 274 -0.80 -8.43 -7.16
N ALA A 275 -0.94 -7.46 -8.04
CA ALA A 275 -1.28 -7.67 -9.44
C ALA A 275 -0.13 -7.24 -10.35
N LEU A 276 0.21 -8.11 -11.30
CA LEU A 276 1.17 -7.86 -12.36
C LEU A 276 0.39 -7.67 -13.66
N GLU A 277 0.23 -6.41 -14.03
CA GLU A 277 -0.38 -5.98 -15.29
C GLU A 277 0.71 -5.32 -16.16
N LYS A 278 0.40 -4.21 -16.83
CA LYS A 278 1.46 -3.35 -17.42
C LYS A 278 2.33 -2.72 -16.32
N GLU A 279 1.79 -2.61 -15.13
CA GLU A 279 2.35 -2.02 -13.92
C GLU A 279 2.26 -3.03 -12.78
N LEU A 280 3.09 -2.87 -11.76
CA LEU A 280 2.93 -3.57 -10.48
C LEU A 280 1.94 -2.79 -9.61
N LYS A 281 0.87 -3.45 -9.18
CA LYS A 281 -0.10 -2.87 -8.24
C LYS A 281 -0.15 -3.68 -6.95
N VAL A 282 0.08 -3.01 -5.83
CA VAL A 282 -0.13 -3.56 -4.49
C VAL A 282 -1.34 -2.87 -3.90
N ARG A 283 -2.36 -3.65 -3.52
CA ARG A 283 -3.59 -3.11 -2.90
C ARG A 283 -3.71 -3.58 -1.47
N LEU A 284 -4.13 -2.67 -0.60
CA LEU A 284 -4.49 -2.93 0.79
C LEU A 284 -5.93 -2.46 0.97
N GLY A 285 -6.85 -3.41 1.16
CA GLY A 285 -8.27 -3.15 1.35
C GLY A 285 -8.71 -3.45 2.76
N PHE A 286 -9.55 -2.59 3.31
CA PHE A 286 -10.21 -2.76 4.60
C PHE A 286 -11.71 -2.77 4.41
N GLN A 287 -12.38 -3.74 5.01
CA GLN A 287 -13.84 -3.77 5.19
C GLN A 287 -14.15 -3.52 6.64
N ALA A 288 -14.91 -2.47 6.94
CA ALA A 288 -15.17 -2.06 8.30
C ALA A 288 -16.53 -1.39 8.47
N ARG A 289 -17.14 -1.58 9.62
CA ARG A 289 -18.34 -0.87 10.06
C ARG A 289 -17.94 0.49 10.62
N VAL A 290 -17.84 1.48 9.71
CA VAL A 290 -17.32 2.82 10.05
C VAL A 290 -18.14 3.48 11.16
N ASP A 291 -19.45 3.24 11.25
CA ASP A 291 -20.32 3.79 12.28
C ASP A 291 -20.00 3.27 13.69
N ASP A 292 -19.40 2.09 13.80
CA ASP A 292 -18.95 1.50 15.06
C ASP A 292 -17.56 2.02 15.52
N MET A 293 -16.87 2.77 14.67
CA MET A 293 -15.56 3.35 15.00
C MET A 293 -15.70 4.57 15.92
N PRO A 294 -14.63 4.91 16.70
CA PRO A 294 -14.58 6.14 17.48
C PRO A 294 -14.86 7.39 16.63
N PRO A 295 -15.50 8.45 17.19
CA PRO A 295 -15.86 9.65 16.43
C PRO A 295 -14.68 10.30 15.69
N ALA A 296 -13.50 10.37 16.30
CA ALA A 296 -12.30 10.92 15.69
C ALA A 296 -11.89 10.12 14.44
N ALA A 297 -11.96 8.80 14.47
CA ALA A 297 -11.67 7.95 13.32
C ALA A 297 -12.67 8.17 12.18
N ARG A 298 -13.95 8.30 12.49
CA ARG A 298 -15.01 8.60 11.49
C ARG A 298 -14.76 9.93 10.79
N THR A 299 -14.44 10.98 11.57
CA THR A 299 -14.12 12.31 11.04
C THR A 299 -12.87 12.27 10.18
N PHE A 300 -11.81 11.60 10.65
CA PHE A 300 -10.57 11.40 9.90
C PHE A 300 -10.83 10.71 8.56
N LEU A 301 -11.52 9.58 8.55
CA LEU A 301 -11.84 8.83 7.33
C LEU A 301 -12.71 9.62 6.35
N LYS A 302 -13.68 10.39 6.86
CA LYS A 302 -14.55 11.24 6.06
C LYS A 302 -13.75 12.33 5.33
N GLU A 303 -12.81 12.99 6.01
CA GLU A 303 -11.96 13.99 5.37
C GLU A 303 -10.94 13.36 4.44
N ALA A 304 -10.26 12.28 4.87
CA ALA A 304 -9.26 11.59 4.06
C ALA A 304 -9.84 11.00 2.74
N SER A 305 -11.15 10.71 2.69
CA SER A 305 -11.81 10.23 1.47
C SER A 305 -12.03 11.31 0.41
N ARG A 306 -11.77 12.58 0.73
CA ARG A 306 -11.98 13.71 -0.19
C ARG A 306 -10.66 14.10 -0.83
N PRO A 307 -10.63 14.41 -2.14
CA PRO A 307 -9.40 14.86 -2.78
C PRO A 307 -8.96 16.22 -2.27
N SER A 308 -7.65 16.44 -2.17
CA SER A 308 -7.06 17.74 -1.89
C SER A 308 -7.19 18.67 -3.09
N GLU A 309 -7.52 19.93 -2.84
CA GLU A 309 -7.52 20.98 -3.87
C GLU A 309 -6.10 21.30 -4.34
N VAL A 310 -5.09 21.05 -3.49
CA VAL A 310 -3.68 21.33 -3.78
C VAL A 310 -3.16 20.50 -4.96
N TRP A 311 -3.72 19.31 -5.23
CA TRP A 311 -3.34 18.49 -6.40
C TRP A 311 -3.40 19.26 -7.73
N ARG A 312 -4.27 20.24 -7.85
CA ARG A 312 -4.42 21.05 -9.07
C ARG A 312 -3.27 22.02 -9.30
N ALA A 313 -2.58 22.41 -8.23
CA ALA A 313 -1.44 23.30 -8.30
C ALA A 313 -0.10 22.56 -8.41
N ILE A 314 -0.11 21.24 -8.22
CA ILE A 314 1.09 20.42 -8.34
C ILE A 314 1.41 20.21 -9.82
N PRO A 315 2.60 20.59 -10.29
CA PRO A 315 3.03 20.35 -11.66
C PRO A 315 3.07 18.86 -12.01
N ASP A 316 2.77 18.51 -13.26
CA ASP A 316 2.80 17.14 -13.73
C ASP A 316 4.20 16.52 -13.69
N ASP A 317 5.24 17.35 -13.82
CA ASP A 317 6.65 17.00 -13.77
C ASP A 317 7.26 17.14 -12.36
N ALA A 318 6.44 17.29 -11.31
CA ALA A 318 6.93 17.24 -9.95
C ALA A 318 7.60 15.89 -9.65
N MET A 319 8.81 15.94 -9.13
CA MET A 319 9.59 14.75 -8.75
C MET A 319 8.97 14.02 -7.56
N ILE A 320 8.45 14.77 -6.60
CA ILE A 320 7.72 14.28 -5.44
C ILE A 320 6.49 15.15 -5.25
N ALA A 321 5.35 14.55 -5.01
CA ALA A 321 4.11 15.24 -4.72
C ALA A 321 3.31 14.44 -3.67
N LEU A 322 2.85 15.12 -2.65
CA LEU A 322 1.99 14.57 -1.60
C LEU A 322 0.91 15.60 -1.30
N ALA A 323 -0.35 15.19 -1.36
CA ALA A 323 -1.43 16.06 -0.91
C ALA A 323 -2.61 15.21 -0.42
N GLY A 324 -3.35 15.75 0.52
CA GLY A 324 -4.47 15.06 1.13
C GLY A 324 -5.30 15.97 2.01
N ARG A 325 -6.31 15.37 2.62
CA ARG A 325 -7.15 16.07 3.59
C ARG A 325 -7.12 15.30 4.91
N ILE A 326 -6.72 15.98 5.96
CA ILE A 326 -6.64 15.45 7.32
C ILE A 326 -7.23 16.50 8.25
N ASP A 327 -8.26 16.13 8.98
CA ASP A 327 -8.73 16.95 10.11
C ASP A 327 -7.70 16.84 11.24
N PRO A 328 -6.97 17.94 11.59
CA PRO A 328 -5.90 17.84 12.58
C PRO A 328 -6.42 17.57 13.99
N ALA A 329 -7.64 18.01 14.33
CA ALA A 329 -8.24 17.75 15.63
C ALA A 329 -8.60 16.26 15.75
N ALA A 330 -9.21 15.68 14.71
CA ALA A 330 -9.49 14.27 14.65
C ALA A 330 -8.21 13.41 14.69
N LEU A 331 -7.16 13.83 13.98
CA LEU A 331 -5.86 13.17 14.00
C LEU A 331 -5.23 13.20 15.41
N PHE A 332 -5.25 14.35 16.08
CA PHE A 332 -4.72 14.50 17.43
C PHE A 332 -5.45 13.58 18.43
N GLU A 333 -6.79 13.57 18.38
CA GLU A 333 -7.60 12.71 19.25
C GLU A 333 -7.38 11.23 18.92
N LEU A 334 -7.23 10.88 17.63
CA LEU A 334 -6.95 9.52 17.20
C LEU A 334 -5.60 9.03 17.73
N LEU A 335 -4.54 9.79 17.54
CA LEU A 335 -3.20 9.45 18.03
C LEU A 335 -3.13 9.49 19.56
N GLY A 336 -3.77 10.48 20.18
CA GLY A 336 -3.82 10.65 21.62
C GLY A 336 -4.56 9.51 22.34
N ALA A 337 -5.53 8.84 21.67
CA ALA A 337 -6.22 7.69 22.24
C ALA A 337 -5.27 6.52 22.53
N PHE A 338 -4.17 6.38 21.77
CA PHE A 338 -3.16 5.32 21.97
C PHE A 338 -2.07 5.69 22.99
N MET A 339 -2.11 6.90 23.54
CA MET A 339 -1.15 7.37 24.55
C MET A 339 -1.71 7.21 25.97
N PRO A 340 -0.86 7.01 26.97
CA PRO A 340 -1.25 7.19 28.37
C PRO A 340 -1.85 8.58 28.60
N GLU A 341 -2.80 8.68 29.50
CA GLU A 341 -3.50 9.95 29.74
C GLU A 341 -2.56 11.09 30.20
N ALA A 342 -1.59 10.75 31.05
CA ALA A 342 -0.57 11.71 31.50
C ALA A 342 0.28 12.28 30.33
N ASP A 343 0.65 11.43 29.38
CA ASP A 343 1.44 11.85 28.20
C ASP A 343 0.59 12.72 27.27
N ARG A 344 -0.67 12.36 27.06
CA ARG A 344 -1.61 13.14 26.27
C ARG A 344 -1.86 14.53 26.88
N GLU A 345 -2.02 14.61 28.21
CA GLU A 345 -2.17 15.89 28.89
C GLU A 345 -0.87 16.73 28.88
N ASN A 346 0.29 16.08 28.99
CA ASN A 346 1.58 16.76 28.80
C ASN A 346 1.70 17.35 27.40
N ALA A 347 1.37 16.59 26.36
CA ALA A 347 1.38 17.09 24.99
C ALA A 347 0.40 18.28 24.81
N ARG A 348 -0.78 18.21 25.41
CA ARG A 348 -1.74 19.33 25.40
C ARG A 348 -1.17 20.59 26.06
N ARG A 349 -0.61 20.46 27.25
CA ARG A 349 0.00 21.59 27.97
C ARG A 349 1.16 22.19 27.19
N GLU A 350 2.00 21.37 26.59
CA GLU A 350 3.16 21.83 25.82
C GLU A 350 2.74 22.58 24.55
N LEU A 351 1.73 22.10 23.83
CA LEU A 351 1.18 22.79 22.65
C LEU A 351 0.55 24.12 23.03
N ASN A 352 -0.18 24.20 24.14
CA ASN A 352 -0.71 25.47 24.63
C ASN A 352 0.40 26.45 25.01
N ARG A 353 1.42 25.98 25.74
CA ARG A 353 2.53 26.81 26.19
C ARG A 353 3.40 27.33 25.04
N THR A 354 3.59 26.53 24.01
CA THR A 354 4.53 26.85 22.92
C THR A 354 3.81 27.40 21.69
N VAL A 355 2.91 26.65 21.09
CA VAL A 355 2.31 27.00 19.80
C VAL A 355 1.20 28.05 19.98
N ALA A 356 0.28 27.86 20.93
CA ALA A 356 -0.77 28.86 21.14
C ALA A 356 -0.18 30.21 21.56
N ALA A 357 0.75 30.21 22.52
CA ALA A 357 1.42 31.43 22.96
C ALA A 357 2.19 32.15 21.82
N ALA A 358 2.89 31.40 20.95
CA ALA A 358 3.58 31.96 19.79
C ALA A 358 2.62 32.60 18.78
N LEU A 359 1.36 32.17 18.75
CA LEU A 359 0.30 32.70 17.89
C LEU A 359 -0.55 33.78 18.59
N GLY A 360 -0.23 34.10 19.86
CA GLY A 360 -1.01 35.03 20.67
C GLY A 360 -2.40 34.51 21.01
N ARG A 361 -2.50 33.20 21.29
CA ARG A 361 -3.73 32.50 21.64
C ARG A 361 -3.63 31.88 23.03
N ASP A 362 -4.77 31.71 23.68
CA ASP A 362 -4.84 31.11 25.01
C ASP A 362 -4.92 29.61 24.97
N ASP A 363 -5.62 29.03 23.98
CA ASP A 363 -5.84 27.58 23.87
C ASP A 363 -5.63 27.11 22.43
N PHE A 364 -4.60 26.28 22.23
CA PHE A 364 -4.30 25.69 20.92
C PHE A 364 -5.47 24.86 20.36
N PHE A 365 -6.17 24.13 21.23
CA PHE A 365 -7.22 23.20 20.83
C PHE A 365 -8.55 23.88 20.52
N LYS A 366 -8.79 25.06 21.07
CA LYS A 366 -10.01 25.83 20.81
C LYS A 366 -9.81 26.89 19.73
N ASP A 367 -8.66 27.56 19.77
CA ASP A 367 -8.45 28.78 19.01
C ASP A 367 -7.60 28.58 17.75
N VAL A 368 -6.83 27.48 17.67
CA VAL A 368 -5.90 27.21 16.56
C VAL A 368 -6.31 25.96 15.78
N LEU A 369 -6.33 24.81 16.44
CA LEU A 369 -6.47 23.50 15.79
C LEU A 369 -7.73 23.36 14.92
N PRO A 370 -8.93 23.85 15.30
CA PRO A 370 -10.13 23.76 14.48
C PRO A 370 -10.09 24.59 13.19
N HIS A 371 -9.15 25.52 13.10
CA HIS A 371 -8.99 26.42 11.96
C HIS A 371 -7.81 26.04 11.05
N VAL A 372 -7.04 25.02 11.40
CA VAL A 372 -5.95 24.49 10.57
C VAL A 372 -6.44 23.28 9.77
N GLY A 373 -6.18 23.27 8.49
CA GLY A 373 -6.60 22.19 7.60
C GLY A 373 -8.09 22.29 7.17
N PRO A 374 -8.70 21.18 6.72
CA PRO A 374 -8.09 19.86 6.57
C PRO A 374 -7.17 19.68 5.36
N ASP A 375 -7.12 20.62 4.43
CA ASP A 375 -6.43 20.48 3.15
C ASP A 375 -4.96 20.88 3.22
N PHE A 376 -4.07 20.04 2.73
CA PHE A 376 -2.64 20.31 2.67
C PHE A 376 -2.00 19.66 1.46
N GLY A 377 -0.82 20.16 1.08
CA GLY A 377 0.00 19.54 0.05
C GLY A 377 1.43 20.01 0.06
N PHE A 378 2.29 19.14 -0.46
CA PHE A 378 3.72 19.38 -0.60
C PHE A 378 4.19 18.83 -1.94
N TYR A 379 5.06 19.56 -2.63
CA TYR A 379 5.74 19.02 -3.80
C TYR A 379 7.17 19.53 -3.93
N VAL A 380 7.96 18.74 -4.65
CA VAL A 380 9.31 19.08 -5.09
C VAL A 380 9.37 18.93 -6.60
N GLY A 381 9.78 19.96 -7.31
CA GLY A 381 9.91 19.99 -8.76
C GLY A 381 11.26 20.52 -9.20
N ALA A 382 11.65 20.25 -10.45
CA ALA A 382 12.84 20.85 -11.03
C ALA A 382 12.66 22.37 -11.24
N PRO A 383 13.70 23.18 -11.00
CA PRO A 383 13.68 24.58 -11.42
C PRO A 383 13.64 24.66 -12.97
N PRO A 384 13.22 25.78 -13.56
CA PRO A 384 13.27 25.98 -15.00
C PRO A 384 14.67 25.69 -15.56
N ALA A 385 14.74 25.15 -16.77
CA ALA A 385 16.02 24.77 -17.39
C ALA A 385 16.94 25.97 -17.67
N ASP A 386 16.36 27.14 -17.88
CA ASP A 386 17.02 28.41 -18.11
C ASP A 386 17.46 29.13 -16.83
N ASP A 387 17.05 28.62 -15.67
CA ASP A 387 17.45 29.17 -14.37
C ASP A 387 18.86 28.69 -13.99
N LYS A 388 19.71 29.62 -13.54
CA LYS A 388 21.01 29.30 -12.91
C LYS A 388 20.85 28.57 -11.59
N ALA A 389 19.65 28.60 -11.01
CA ALA A 389 19.28 27.82 -9.83
C ALA A 389 19.34 26.33 -10.13
N TRP A 390 20.08 25.60 -9.33
CA TRP A 390 20.13 24.13 -9.40
C TRP A 390 19.30 23.48 -8.30
N PHE A 391 18.97 24.20 -7.25
CA PHE A 391 18.21 23.67 -6.13
C PHE A 391 16.75 23.42 -6.53
N PRO A 392 16.18 22.24 -6.24
CA PRO A 392 14.80 21.93 -6.63
C PRO A 392 13.81 22.89 -5.97
N HIS A 393 12.76 23.26 -6.67
CA HIS A 393 11.65 24.01 -6.10
C HIS A 393 10.86 23.12 -5.14
N ALA A 394 10.65 23.57 -3.91
CA ALA A 394 9.83 22.89 -2.91
C ALA A 394 8.74 23.85 -2.41
N VAL A 395 7.51 23.35 -2.31
CA VAL A 395 6.34 24.11 -1.84
C VAL A 395 5.56 23.25 -0.86
N LEU A 396 5.19 23.85 0.28
CA LEU A 396 4.24 23.32 1.25
C LEU A 396 3.08 24.30 1.36
N ALA A 397 1.85 23.83 1.18
CA ALA A 397 0.64 24.59 1.34
C ALA A 397 -0.28 23.94 2.38
N VAL A 398 -0.76 24.70 3.35
CA VAL A 398 -1.68 24.23 4.40
C VAL A 398 -2.85 25.19 4.47
N LYS A 399 -4.06 24.68 4.37
CA LYS A 399 -5.27 25.48 4.49
C LYS A 399 -5.43 26.02 5.92
N VAL A 400 -5.76 27.27 6.05
CA VAL A 400 -5.98 27.93 7.35
C VAL A 400 -7.23 28.79 7.27
N GLY A 401 -8.18 28.54 8.14
CA GLY A 401 -9.36 29.38 8.35
C GLY A 401 -8.99 30.66 9.10
N ARG A 402 -9.83 31.67 8.94
CA ARG A 402 -9.59 32.95 9.62
C ARG A 402 -9.89 32.93 11.12
N GLY A 403 -10.84 32.09 11.56
CA GLY A 403 -11.39 32.17 12.90
C GLY A 403 -12.19 33.43 13.13
N ASN A 404 -12.71 33.60 14.33
CA ASN A 404 -13.54 34.76 14.72
C ASN A 404 -12.76 35.84 15.53
N GLU A 405 -11.47 35.59 15.78
CA GLU A 405 -10.65 36.44 16.65
C GLU A 405 -9.87 37.50 15.90
N THR A 406 -9.42 38.51 16.63
CA THR A 406 -8.63 39.63 16.10
C THR A 406 -7.23 39.62 16.74
N PRO A 407 -6.14 39.52 15.95
CA PRO A 407 -6.13 39.34 14.49
C PRO A 407 -6.60 37.95 14.06
N PRO A 408 -7.07 37.77 12.80
CA PRO A 408 -7.43 36.45 12.26
C PRO A 408 -6.27 35.47 12.32
N LEU A 409 -6.55 34.15 12.49
CA LEU A 409 -5.52 33.11 12.71
C LEU A 409 -4.51 33.04 11.56
N ASP A 410 -4.98 33.15 10.31
CA ASP A 410 -4.11 33.14 9.12
C ASP A 410 -3.03 34.22 9.20
N ARG A 411 -3.42 35.43 9.70
CA ARG A 411 -2.49 36.53 9.92
C ARG A 411 -1.59 36.32 11.14
N SER A 412 -2.10 35.75 12.21
CA SER A 412 -1.30 35.40 13.39
C SER A 412 -0.20 34.39 13.03
N ILE A 413 -0.51 33.38 12.24
CA ILE A 413 0.49 32.40 11.75
C ILE A 413 1.54 33.11 10.90
N LEU A 414 1.11 33.93 9.94
CA LEU A 414 2.07 34.68 9.10
C LEU A 414 2.98 35.60 9.94
N SER A 415 2.43 36.28 10.96
CA SER A 415 3.19 37.13 11.87
C SER A 415 4.19 36.33 12.73
N ALA A 416 3.79 35.16 13.24
CA ALA A 416 4.67 34.30 13.99
C ALA A 416 5.84 33.78 13.12
N LEU A 417 5.55 33.35 11.89
CA LEU A 417 6.58 32.93 10.93
C LEU A 417 7.52 34.07 10.54
N ASP A 418 7.01 35.28 10.38
CA ASP A 418 7.83 36.48 10.15
C ASP A 418 8.74 36.76 11.36
N GLY A 419 8.20 36.66 12.57
CA GLY A 419 8.96 36.82 13.81
C GLY A 419 10.09 35.79 13.90
N PHE A 420 9.81 34.53 13.59
CA PHE A 420 10.84 33.46 13.49
C PHE A 420 11.91 33.78 12.44
N ALA A 421 11.52 34.24 11.26
CA ALA A 421 12.45 34.61 10.22
C ALA A 421 13.35 35.76 10.64
N ARG A 422 12.81 36.83 11.30
CA ARG A 422 13.60 37.93 11.88
C ARG A 422 14.57 37.48 12.95
N PHE A 423 14.12 36.58 13.85
CA PHE A 423 14.98 35.99 14.86
C PHE A 423 16.13 35.20 14.23
N ALA A 424 15.83 34.38 13.22
CA ALA A 424 16.83 33.62 12.48
C ALA A 424 17.87 34.54 11.81
N VAL A 425 17.43 35.65 11.21
CA VAL A 425 18.31 36.67 10.62
C VAL A 425 19.26 37.27 11.68
N VAL A 426 18.74 37.67 12.84
CA VAL A 426 19.56 38.24 13.92
C VAL A 426 20.54 37.21 14.45
N ALA A 427 20.08 36.02 14.72
CA ALA A 427 20.93 34.94 15.23
C ALA A 427 22.07 34.56 14.24
N HIS A 428 21.74 34.43 12.95
CA HIS A 428 22.71 34.13 11.91
C HIS A 428 23.76 35.22 11.77
N ASN A 429 23.33 36.47 11.63
CA ASN A 429 24.23 37.61 11.43
C ASN A 429 25.17 37.86 12.63
N LYS A 430 24.73 37.45 13.83
CA LYS A 430 25.60 37.50 15.04
C LYS A 430 26.72 36.43 15.00
N THR A 431 26.42 35.28 14.47
CA THR A 431 27.36 34.15 14.47
C THR A 431 28.20 34.06 13.19
N HIS A 432 27.79 34.69 12.09
CA HIS A 432 28.43 34.70 10.77
C HIS A 432 28.65 36.10 10.23
N PRO A 433 29.54 36.91 10.80
CA PRO A 433 29.71 38.34 10.45
C PRO A 433 30.13 38.59 9.00
N GLY A 434 30.62 37.57 8.27
CA GLY A 434 30.98 37.62 6.84
C GLY A 434 29.86 37.24 5.87
N GLU A 435 28.71 36.74 6.38
CA GLU A 435 27.61 36.21 5.58
C GLU A 435 26.29 36.87 6.02
N THR A 436 25.92 37.99 5.43
CA THR A 436 24.75 38.73 5.84
C THR A 436 23.46 38.09 5.31
N MET A 437 22.58 37.68 6.23
CA MET A 437 21.23 37.25 5.94
C MET A 437 20.26 38.45 6.08
N ALA A 438 19.27 38.54 5.20
CA ALA A 438 18.24 39.56 5.26
C ALA A 438 16.84 39.00 4.96
N LEU A 439 15.83 39.51 5.66
CA LEU A 439 14.44 39.26 5.33
C LEU A 439 13.95 40.40 4.41
N LYS A 440 13.47 40.01 3.21
CA LYS A 440 12.94 40.97 2.21
C LYS A 440 11.46 40.70 1.95
N THR A 441 10.78 41.71 1.41
CA THR A 441 9.37 41.61 1.00
C THR A 441 9.25 42.05 -0.45
N MET A 442 8.41 41.35 -1.21
CA MET A 442 8.06 41.72 -2.57
C MET A 442 6.57 41.48 -2.83
N MET A 443 6.03 42.17 -3.82
CA MET A 443 4.67 41.96 -4.30
C MET A 443 4.68 41.07 -5.55
N GLN A 444 3.95 39.95 -5.52
CA GLN A 444 3.65 39.14 -6.68
C GLN A 444 2.16 39.24 -7.01
N GLY A 445 1.82 40.10 -7.96
CA GLY A 445 0.44 40.51 -8.18
C GLY A 445 -0.14 41.20 -6.92
N ARG A 446 -1.18 40.62 -6.34
CA ARG A 446 -1.81 41.11 -5.10
C ARG A 446 -1.28 40.43 -3.81
N ARG A 447 -0.29 39.55 -3.92
CA ARG A 447 0.25 38.78 -2.80
C ARG A 447 1.53 39.41 -2.27
N GLU A 448 1.59 39.60 -0.96
CA GLU A 448 2.81 39.97 -0.26
C GLU A 448 3.61 38.68 0.01
N VAL A 449 4.80 38.60 -0.55
CA VAL A 449 5.74 37.47 -0.36
C VAL A 449 6.90 37.98 0.49
N ARG A 450 7.17 37.29 1.60
CA ARG A 450 8.32 37.54 2.46
C ARG A 450 9.33 36.42 2.23
N TYR A 451 10.62 36.76 2.11
CA TYR A 451 11.65 35.77 1.79
C TYR A 451 13.00 36.14 2.39
N LEU A 452 13.78 35.13 2.71
CA LEU A 452 15.15 35.26 3.21
C LEU A 452 16.14 35.28 2.05
N VAL A 453 17.19 36.12 2.19
CA VAL A 453 18.30 36.21 1.26
C VAL A 453 19.60 36.06 2.04
N ASN A 454 20.49 35.20 1.55
CA ASN A 454 21.87 35.10 1.98
C ASN A 454 22.72 34.69 0.78
N ASP A 455 23.35 35.68 0.13
CA ASP A 455 24.04 35.49 -1.15
C ASP A 455 25.29 34.60 -1.06
N ARG A 456 25.83 34.35 0.13
CA ARG A 456 27.01 33.50 0.35
C ARG A 456 26.67 32.15 0.99
N GLY A 457 25.71 32.14 1.91
CA GLY A 457 25.36 30.93 2.69
C GLY A 457 24.27 30.06 2.05
N PHE A 458 23.44 30.64 1.15
CA PHE A 458 22.40 29.86 0.48
C PHE A 458 22.85 29.38 -0.90
N PRO A 459 22.53 28.13 -1.28
CA PRO A 459 22.77 27.68 -2.64
C PRO A 459 21.97 28.52 -3.66
N PRO A 460 22.46 28.66 -4.89
CA PRO A 460 21.74 29.36 -5.94
C PRO A 460 20.31 28.85 -6.13
N GLY A 461 19.34 29.78 -6.08
CA GLY A 461 17.90 29.49 -6.15
C GLY A 461 17.22 29.22 -4.80
N PHE A 462 17.96 29.06 -3.71
CA PHE A 462 17.37 28.86 -2.38
C PHE A 462 17.17 30.21 -1.67
N ARG A 463 15.92 30.65 -1.58
CA ARG A 463 15.47 31.90 -0.93
C ARG A 463 14.15 31.62 -0.20
N PRO A 464 14.17 30.97 0.98
CA PRO A 464 12.94 30.57 1.68
C PRO A 464 11.91 31.68 1.75
N ALA A 465 10.71 31.39 1.27
CA ALA A 465 9.63 32.35 1.08
C ALA A 465 8.33 31.87 1.74
N LEU A 466 7.51 32.81 2.14
CA LEU A 466 6.21 32.55 2.72
C LEU A 466 5.17 33.60 2.26
N ALA A 467 3.92 33.19 2.10
CA ALA A 467 2.79 34.06 1.78
C ALA A 467 1.45 33.41 2.19
N LEU A 468 0.41 34.22 2.22
CA LEU A 468 -0.98 33.79 2.23
C LEU A 468 -1.53 33.80 0.80
N HIS A 469 -2.18 32.70 0.41
CA HIS A 469 -2.81 32.57 -0.90
C HIS A 469 -4.10 31.76 -0.80
N GLU A 470 -5.25 32.35 -1.15
CA GLU A 470 -6.57 31.68 -1.21
C GLU A 470 -6.91 30.84 0.04
N GLY A 471 -6.57 31.37 1.23
CA GLY A 471 -6.80 30.69 2.51
C GLY A 471 -5.77 29.61 2.85
N TYR A 472 -4.64 29.56 2.13
CA TYR A 472 -3.49 28.71 2.45
C TYR A 472 -2.32 29.55 2.95
N VAL A 473 -1.66 29.06 4.00
CA VAL A 473 -0.28 29.45 4.32
C VAL A 473 0.62 28.63 3.40
N VAL A 474 1.38 29.34 2.57
CA VAL A 474 2.28 28.71 1.59
C VAL A 474 3.72 29.01 2.00
N LEU A 475 4.49 27.95 2.21
CA LEU A 475 5.94 27.99 2.41
C LEU A 475 6.60 27.44 1.16
N ALA A 476 7.62 28.12 0.66
CA ALA A 476 8.40 27.66 -0.48
C ALA A 476 9.88 27.93 -0.25
N ASN A 477 10.73 27.20 -0.94
CA ASN A 477 12.17 27.43 -0.88
C ASN A 477 12.63 28.58 -1.79
N SER A 478 11.71 29.17 -2.56
CA SER A 478 11.97 30.40 -3.32
C SER A 478 10.68 31.18 -3.64
N PRO A 479 10.73 32.51 -3.84
CA PRO A 479 9.59 33.30 -4.32
C PRO A 479 9.06 32.80 -5.65
N GLU A 480 9.93 32.32 -6.54
CA GLU A 480 9.57 31.79 -7.86
C GLU A 480 8.73 30.52 -7.74
N ALA A 481 9.13 29.59 -6.86
CA ALA A 481 8.37 28.37 -6.57
C ALA A 481 6.98 28.71 -6.00
N LEU A 482 6.91 29.68 -5.09
CA LEU A 482 5.65 30.17 -4.52
C LEU A 482 4.76 30.80 -5.59
N GLY A 483 5.32 31.63 -6.47
CA GLY A 483 4.61 32.25 -7.58
C GLY A 483 4.00 31.21 -8.53
N ARG A 484 4.78 30.22 -8.93
CA ARG A 484 4.31 29.11 -9.81
C ARG A 484 3.15 28.34 -9.19
N PHE A 485 3.24 27.99 -7.89
CA PHE A 485 2.14 27.38 -7.16
C PHE A 485 0.89 28.23 -7.20
N ALA A 486 1.02 29.49 -6.84
CA ALA A 486 -0.11 30.41 -6.73
C ALA A 486 -0.78 30.72 -8.07
N ASP A 487 -0.03 30.75 -9.17
CA ASP A 487 -0.57 30.96 -10.52
C ASP A 487 -1.26 29.70 -11.08
N ALA A 488 -0.81 28.51 -10.67
CA ALA A 488 -1.41 27.24 -11.01
C ALA A 488 -2.65 26.93 -10.15
N PHE A 489 -2.71 27.42 -8.91
CA PHE A 489 -3.79 27.14 -7.98
C PHE A 489 -5.10 27.84 -8.39
N LYS A 490 -6.08 27.04 -8.80
CA LYS A 490 -7.42 27.53 -9.14
C LYS A 490 -8.44 26.83 -8.23
N PRO A 491 -9.05 27.56 -7.27
CA PRO A 491 -10.12 26.99 -6.45
C PRO A 491 -11.29 26.56 -7.34
N GLY A 492 -11.91 25.43 -7.06
CA GLY A 492 -13.04 24.95 -7.85
C GLY A 492 -13.54 23.57 -7.40
N ALA A 493 -14.58 23.07 -8.06
CA ALA A 493 -15.25 21.83 -7.68
C ALA A 493 -14.25 20.65 -7.51
N ALA A 494 -14.33 19.97 -6.38
CA ALA A 494 -13.55 18.77 -6.12
C ALA A 494 -13.87 17.67 -7.17
N PRO A 495 -12.91 16.81 -7.54
CA PRO A 495 -13.21 15.63 -8.35
C PRO A 495 -14.27 14.75 -7.65
N ASN A 496 -14.98 13.95 -8.46
CA ASN A 496 -16.02 13.07 -7.95
C ASN A 496 -15.43 12.10 -6.90
N PRO A 497 -16.03 11.97 -5.69
CA PRO A 497 -15.54 11.05 -4.66
C PRO A 497 -15.57 9.55 -5.05
N ALA A 498 -16.17 9.19 -6.19
CA ALA A 498 -16.12 7.83 -6.73
C ALA A 498 -14.77 7.48 -7.39
N ASP A 499 -13.94 8.47 -7.68
CA ASP A 499 -12.64 8.28 -8.32
C ASP A 499 -11.56 7.96 -7.26
N GLU A 500 -10.47 7.33 -7.70
CA GLU A 500 -9.29 7.16 -6.86
C GLU A 500 -8.71 8.52 -6.51
N VAL A 501 -8.51 8.75 -5.20
CA VAL A 501 -7.93 9.99 -4.68
C VAL A 501 -6.41 9.79 -4.60
N PRO A 502 -5.61 10.54 -5.37
CA PRO A 502 -4.17 10.48 -5.27
C PRO A 502 -3.70 11.04 -3.92
N LEU A 503 -2.75 10.36 -3.28
CA LEU A 503 -2.14 10.76 -2.00
C LEU A 503 -0.66 11.10 -2.16
N LEU A 504 0.08 10.29 -2.92
CA LEU A 504 1.51 10.42 -3.13
C LEU A 504 1.84 10.12 -4.59
N ARG A 505 2.74 10.89 -5.17
CA ARG A 505 3.37 10.62 -6.47
C ARG A 505 4.87 10.88 -6.36
N VAL A 506 5.68 9.92 -6.78
CA VAL A 506 7.12 10.07 -6.96
C VAL A 506 7.44 9.77 -8.42
N SER A 507 7.95 10.75 -9.15
CA SER A 507 8.38 10.61 -10.53
C SER A 507 9.88 10.38 -10.60
N PHE A 508 10.28 9.11 -10.71
CA PHE A 508 11.69 8.75 -10.89
C PHE A 508 12.22 9.19 -12.26
N LYS A 509 11.36 9.25 -13.26
CA LYS A 509 11.67 9.78 -14.60
C LYS A 509 12.10 11.25 -14.51
N ASP A 510 11.34 12.09 -13.81
CA ASP A 510 11.64 13.51 -13.69
C ASP A 510 12.81 13.76 -12.74
N LEU A 511 12.93 12.97 -11.66
CA LEU A 511 14.10 12.98 -10.78
C LEU A 511 15.37 12.62 -11.56
N ARG A 512 15.33 11.56 -12.38
CA ARG A 512 16.46 11.15 -13.23
C ARG A 512 16.83 12.23 -14.22
N ARG A 513 15.83 12.89 -14.85
CA ARG A 513 16.06 14.01 -15.77
C ARG A 513 16.79 15.15 -15.07
N TRP A 514 16.30 15.60 -13.93
CA TRP A 514 16.90 16.65 -13.13
C TRP A 514 18.33 16.29 -12.69
N LEU A 515 18.57 15.07 -12.20
CA LEU A 515 19.92 14.60 -11.83
C LEU A 515 20.90 14.63 -13.01
N LYS A 516 20.45 14.22 -14.21
CA LYS A 516 21.29 14.25 -15.43
C LYS A 516 21.60 15.69 -15.87
N GLU A 517 20.62 16.56 -15.87
CA GLU A 517 20.77 17.97 -16.30
C GLU A 517 21.65 18.78 -15.34
N ARG A 518 21.74 18.39 -14.09
CA ARG A 518 22.50 19.10 -13.03
C ARG A 518 23.68 18.29 -12.49
N GLN A 519 24.12 17.26 -13.20
CA GLN A 519 25.18 16.36 -12.76
C GLN A 519 26.51 17.07 -12.51
N ASP A 520 26.80 18.10 -13.28
CA ASP A 520 27.99 18.94 -13.18
C ASP A 520 28.09 19.70 -11.85
N VAL A 521 26.97 20.08 -11.27
CA VAL A 521 26.88 20.77 -9.97
C VAL A 521 26.65 19.77 -8.82
N LEU A 522 25.79 18.79 -9.01
CA LEU A 522 25.40 17.85 -7.96
C LEU A 522 26.54 16.89 -7.60
N THR A 523 27.38 16.49 -8.56
CA THR A 523 28.49 15.56 -8.27
C THR A 523 29.55 16.18 -7.35
N PRO A 524 30.05 17.41 -7.60
CA PRO A 524 30.94 18.10 -6.66
C PRO A 524 30.30 18.33 -5.29
N PHE A 525 29.05 18.77 -5.24
CA PHE A 525 28.30 18.96 -3.99
C PHE A 525 28.21 17.66 -3.18
N MET A 526 27.90 16.53 -3.84
CA MET A 526 27.84 15.22 -3.21
C MET A 526 29.23 14.77 -2.70
N ALA A 527 30.29 15.07 -3.44
CA ALA A 527 31.67 14.77 -3.03
C ALA A 527 32.02 15.52 -1.74
N GLU A 528 31.75 16.81 -1.68
CA GLU A 528 32.01 17.66 -0.52
C GLU A 528 31.21 17.22 0.72
N GLN A 529 29.89 17.06 0.59
CA GLN A 529 29.00 16.69 1.70
C GLN A 529 29.30 15.31 2.29
N ASN A 530 29.72 14.37 1.46
CA ASN A 530 29.99 12.98 1.91
C ASN A 530 31.49 12.69 2.05
N LYS A 531 32.37 13.67 1.89
CA LYS A 531 33.83 13.52 1.96
C LYS A 531 34.37 12.44 1.01
N LEU A 532 33.83 12.41 -0.22
CA LEU A 532 34.20 11.47 -1.27
C LEU A 532 35.22 12.09 -2.21
N THR A 533 36.02 11.26 -2.87
CA THR A 533 36.79 11.70 -4.04
C THR A 533 35.84 12.02 -5.20
N LYS A 534 36.33 12.74 -6.18
CA LYS A 534 35.54 13.07 -7.40
C LYS A 534 35.10 11.81 -8.13
N GLU A 535 35.99 10.84 -8.23
CA GLU A 535 35.77 9.54 -8.89
C GLU A 535 34.70 8.72 -8.14
N GLU A 536 34.75 8.66 -6.82
CA GLU A 536 33.73 7.98 -5.99
C GLU A 536 32.36 8.64 -6.13
N ALA A 537 32.31 9.98 -6.11
CA ALA A 537 31.07 10.72 -6.30
C ALA A 537 30.46 10.48 -7.68
N GLN A 538 31.31 10.45 -8.75
CA GLN A 538 30.86 10.11 -10.11
C GLN A 538 30.31 8.68 -10.20
N GLN A 539 30.98 7.71 -9.61
CA GLN A 539 30.54 6.32 -9.58
C GLN A 539 29.20 6.18 -8.83
N ARG A 540 29.06 6.86 -7.69
CA ARG A 540 27.83 6.85 -6.91
C ARG A 540 26.66 7.49 -7.69
N MET A 541 26.90 8.60 -8.36
CA MET A 541 25.91 9.24 -9.23
C MET A 541 25.50 8.33 -10.38
N ALA A 542 26.46 7.67 -11.04
CA ALA A 542 26.18 6.73 -12.13
C ALA A 542 25.35 5.53 -11.66
N ARG A 543 25.64 4.96 -10.48
CA ARG A 543 24.84 3.87 -9.88
C ARG A 543 23.43 4.32 -9.55
N LEU A 544 23.27 5.52 -8.97
CA LEU A 544 21.96 6.10 -8.68
C LEU A 544 21.13 6.24 -9.96
N LEU A 545 21.70 6.84 -10.99
CA LEU A 545 21.04 7.02 -12.29
C LEU A 545 20.66 5.69 -12.94
N ALA A 546 21.55 4.69 -12.87
CA ALA A 546 21.29 3.35 -13.38
C ALA A 546 20.14 2.65 -12.62
N GLY A 547 20.08 2.80 -11.30
CA GLY A 547 18.95 2.27 -10.49
C GLY A 547 17.62 2.90 -10.85
N LEU A 548 17.60 4.21 -11.14
CA LEU A 548 16.40 4.94 -11.52
C LEU A 548 15.91 4.65 -12.96
N GLU A 549 16.67 3.89 -13.78
CA GLU A 549 16.27 3.58 -15.17
C GLU A 549 15.12 2.57 -15.28
N PHE A 550 14.85 1.81 -14.23
CA PHE A 550 13.87 0.73 -14.25
C PHE A 550 12.47 1.16 -13.85
N VAL A 551 12.36 2.26 -13.12
CA VAL A 551 11.10 2.75 -12.57
C VAL A 551 10.86 4.17 -13.05
N ASP A 552 9.68 4.44 -13.60
CA ASP A 552 9.30 5.79 -14.02
C ASP A 552 8.52 6.51 -12.92
N ARG A 553 7.59 5.80 -12.24
CA ARG A 553 6.70 6.46 -11.28
C ARG A 553 6.23 5.50 -10.20
N LEU A 554 6.09 6.02 -8.99
CA LEU A 554 5.36 5.39 -7.89
C LEU A 554 4.19 6.30 -7.52
N GLU A 555 2.99 5.73 -7.42
CA GLU A 555 1.78 6.43 -6.99
C GLU A 555 1.12 5.67 -5.86
N VAL A 556 0.60 6.41 -4.88
CA VAL A 556 -0.30 5.88 -3.86
C VAL A 556 -1.62 6.62 -4.00
N SER A 557 -2.68 5.88 -4.17
CA SER A 557 -4.05 6.38 -4.23
C SER A 557 -4.94 5.70 -3.21
N GLN A 558 -6.05 6.34 -2.89
CA GLN A 558 -7.08 5.83 -2.00
C GLN A 558 -8.43 5.83 -2.73
N ARG A 559 -9.19 4.77 -2.53
CA ARG A 559 -10.60 4.69 -2.94
C ARG A 559 -11.46 4.34 -1.72
N THR A 560 -12.51 5.11 -1.50
CA THR A 560 -13.45 4.88 -0.40
C THR A 560 -14.83 4.56 -0.97
N ALA A 561 -15.46 3.52 -0.45
CA ALA A 561 -16.85 3.14 -0.70
C ALA A 561 -17.53 2.86 0.65
N PRO A 562 -18.86 2.78 0.72
CA PRO A 562 -19.55 2.47 1.98
C PRO A 562 -18.98 1.21 2.65
N GLY A 563 -18.48 1.35 3.87
CA GLY A 563 -17.86 0.27 4.64
C GLY A 563 -16.53 -0.26 4.11
N ARG A 564 -15.88 0.41 3.14
CA ARG A 564 -14.64 -0.06 2.51
C ARG A 564 -13.68 1.09 2.26
N VAL A 565 -12.40 0.85 2.55
CA VAL A 565 -11.30 1.74 2.19
C VAL A 565 -10.22 0.90 1.52
N MET A 566 -9.77 1.34 0.35
CA MET A 566 -8.70 0.68 -0.40
C MET A 566 -7.58 1.67 -0.66
N PHE A 567 -6.36 1.25 -0.41
CA PHE A 567 -5.14 1.93 -0.83
C PHE A 567 -4.51 1.13 -1.97
N THR A 568 -4.12 1.82 -3.02
CA THR A 568 -3.40 1.23 -4.15
C THR A 568 -2.05 1.90 -4.28
N LEU A 569 -0.98 1.10 -4.20
CA LEU A 569 0.36 1.51 -4.60
C LEU A 569 0.57 0.98 -6.01
N THR A 570 0.83 1.88 -6.95
CA THR A 570 1.12 1.57 -8.35
C THR A 570 2.58 1.91 -8.65
N LEU A 571 3.34 0.93 -9.10
CA LEU A 571 4.71 1.10 -9.57
C LEU A 571 4.73 0.96 -11.10
N GLN A 572 4.93 2.08 -11.78
CA GLN A 572 5.13 2.15 -13.22
C GLN A 572 6.60 1.92 -13.53
N THR A 573 6.88 0.89 -14.28
CA THR A 573 8.23 0.60 -14.76
C THR A 573 8.48 1.31 -16.09
N ALA A 574 9.74 1.63 -16.38
CA ALA A 574 10.15 2.31 -17.64
C ALA A 574 9.78 1.50 -18.90
N GLN A 575 9.67 0.19 -18.74
CA GLN A 575 9.14 -0.72 -19.74
C GLN A 575 8.01 -1.55 -19.13
N PRO A 576 6.96 -1.90 -19.87
CA PRO A 576 5.82 -2.62 -19.31
C PRO A 576 6.21 -4.00 -18.79
N LEU A 577 5.63 -4.39 -17.65
CA LEU A 577 5.79 -5.71 -17.03
C LEU A 577 5.04 -6.80 -17.79
N ARG A 578 4.01 -6.43 -18.55
CA ARG A 578 3.19 -7.31 -19.38
C ARG A 578 2.85 -6.60 -20.68
N LYS A 579 2.85 -7.32 -21.81
CA LYS A 579 2.45 -6.78 -23.13
C LYS A 579 0.96 -6.48 -23.19
#